data_055a1c056237a4f5c4b0565e83f9eeb0
#
_entry.id   055a1c056237a4f5c4b0565e83f9eeb0
#
_cell.length_a   1.000
_cell.length_b   1.000
_cell.length_c   1.000
_cell.angle_alpha   90.00
_cell.angle_beta   90.00
_cell.angle_gamma   90.00
#
_symmetry.space_group_name_H-M   'P 1'
#
loop_
_entity.id
_entity.type
_entity.pdbx_description
1 polymer ?
#
loop_
_entity_poly.entity_id
_entity_poly.type
_entity_poly.pdbx_seq_one_letter_code
_entity_poly.pdbx_strand_id
1 'polypeptide(L)'
;MPLLNIIINRLNKFNLHQVLGYLGFFPFVFLIILVSIDKGNLDLYINLVAFYLFIIISFIGAVYWGITITLKKKNSKLIIFSVVPSITVSIIYILNIPIILKIFTGIFFLNSMYFFEKRYCANFLPNWYLKLRKNLKIGRAHV
;
A
#
# COMPACT_ATOMS: atom_id res chain seq x y z
N MET A 1 -9.82 31.66 17.85
CA MET A 1 -9.40 30.41 17.20
C MET A 1 -8.31 30.60 16.11
N PRO A 2 -7.23 31.36 16.37
CA PRO A 2 -6.19 31.58 15.34
C PRO A 2 -5.30 30.35 15.11
N LEU A 3 -5.05 29.50 16.12
CA LEU A 3 -4.20 28.31 16.00
C LEU A 3 -4.79 27.25 15.07
N LEU A 4 -6.11 27.05 15.10
CA LEU A 4 -6.78 26.08 14.21
C LEU A 4 -6.65 26.48 12.74
N ASN A 5 -6.80 27.79 12.44
CA ASN A 5 -6.65 28.31 11.08
C ASN A 5 -5.19 28.23 10.58
N ILE A 6 -4.21 28.39 11.47
CA ILE A 6 -2.79 28.21 11.13
C ILE A 6 -2.48 26.75 10.82
N ILE A 7 -3.05 25.82 11.59
CA ILE A 7 -2.91 24.37 11.36
C ILE A 7 -3.60 23.97 10.05
N ILE A 8 -4.82 24.45 9.82
CA ILE A 8 -5.56 24.17 8.58
C ILE A 8 -4.83 24.75 7.35
N ASN A 9 -4.28 25.97 7.44
CA ASN A 9 -3.50 26.57 6.35
C ASN A 9 -2.15 25.87 6.13
N ARG A 10 -1.51 25.32 7.16
CA ARG A 10 -0.33 24.45 6.99
C ARG A 10 -0.69 23.09 6.41
N LEU A 11 -1.82 22.49 6.79
CA LEU A 11 -2.32 21.24 6.23
C LEU A 11 -2.77 21.40 4.78
N ASN A 12 -3.32 22.56 4.38
CA ASN A 12 -3.63 22.88 2.99
C ASN A 12 -2.37 23.03 2.10
N LYS A 13 -1.22 23.33 2.70
CA LYS A 13 0.07 23.36 1.99
C LYS A 13 0.65 21.98 1.75
N PHE A 14 0.28 20.98 2.57
CA PHE A 14 0.55 19.56 2.35
C PHE A 14 -0.72 18.92 1.78
N ASN A 15 -0.64 18.42 0.55
CA ASN A 15 -1.75 17.63 -0.01
C ASN A 15 -2.12 16.54 0.99
N LEU A 16 -3.30 16.63 1.60
CA LEU A 16 -3.82 15.68 2.60
C LEU A 16 -3.64 14.23 2.16
N HIS A 17 -3.83 13.96 0.86
CA HIS A 17 -3.61 12.65 0.26
C HIS A 17 -2.17 12.14 0.41
N GLN A 18 -1.16 13.02 0.34
CA GLN A 18 0.25 12.64 0.55
C GLN A 18 0.50 12.29 2.01
N VAL A 19 0.00 13.08 2.92
CA VAL A 19 0.12 12.84 4.38
C VAL A 19 -0.52 11.50 4.73
N LEU A 20 -1.75 11.24 4.29
CA LEU A 20 -2.43 9.97 4.51
C LEU A 20 -1.69 8.78 3.88
N GLY A 21 -1.10 8.98 2.70
CA GLY A 21 -0.30 7.95 2.05
C GLY A 21 0.96 7.56 2.86
N TYR A 22 1.65 8.54 3.46
CA TYR A 22 2.78 8.25 4.35
C TYR A 22 2.33 7.67 5.70
N LEU A 23 1.21 8.15 6.25
CA LEU A 23 0.62 7.58 7.47
C LEU A 23 0.23 6.11 7.31
N GLY A 24 -0.12 5.68 6.10
CA GLY A 24 -0.32 4.26 5.79
C GLY A 24 0.92 3.38 6.04
N PHE A 25 2.11 3.96 6.21
CA PHE A 25 3.31 3.22 6.57
C PHE A 25 3.52 3.11 8.09
N PHE A 26 2.80 3.91 8.86
CA PHE A 26 2.92 3.97 10.33
C PHE A 26 2.71 2.61 11.01
N PRO A 27 1.69 1.79 10.67
CA PRO A 27 1.51 0.48 11.29
C PRO A 27 2.69 -0.45 11.11
N PHE A 28 3.43 -0.41 9.99
CA PHE A 28 4.65 -1.21 9.82
C PHE A 28 5.73 -0.79 10.80
N VAL A 29 5.98 0.52 10.92
CA VAL A 29 6.98 1.04 11.86
C VAL A 29 6.60 0.66 13.29
N PHE A 30 5.34 0.80 13.65
CA PHE A 30 4.83 0.44 14.97
C PHE A 30 5.02 -1.05 15.26
N LEU A 31 4.70 -1.94 14.32
CA LEU A 31 4.89 -3.39 14.47
C LEU A 31 6.37 -3.77 14.59
N ILE A 32 7.27 -3.12 13.85
CA ILE A 32 8.72 -3.34 13.97
C ILE A 32 9.21 -2.97 15.37
N ILE A 33 8.71 -1.87 15.94
CA ILE A 33 9.03 -1.46 17.31
C ILE A 33 8.53 -2.52 18.31
N LEU A 34 7.30 -3.01 18.16
CA LEU A 34 6.75 -4.05 19.04
C LEU A 34 7.57 -5.33 18.99
N VAL A 35 7.96 -5.80 17.81
CA VAL A 35 8.88 -6.95 17.64
C VAL A 35 10.18 -6.77 18.40
N SER A 36 10.70 -5.54 18.45
CA SER A 36 11.97 -5.23 19.12
C SER A 36 11.86 -5.24 20.65
N ILE A 37 10.68 -4.86 21.18
CA ILE A 37 10.44 -4.71 22.61
C ILE A 37 9.93 -6.03 23.23
N ASP A 38 8.98 -6.67 22.58
CA ASP A 38 8.31 -7.88 23.07
C ASP A 38 8.61 -9.08 22.17
N LYS A 39 9.63 -9.84 22.56
CA LYS A 39 10.03 -11.05 21.85
C LYS A 39 9.12 -12.25 22.14
N GLY A 40 8.31 -12.19 23.19
CA GLY A 40 7.42 -13.27 23.58
C GLY A 40 6.28 -13.52 22.60
N ASN A 41 5.85 -12.49 21.89
CA ASN A 41 4.74 -12.53 20.93
C ASN A 41 5.17 -12.35 19.47
N LEU A 42 6.39 -12.76 19.14
CA LEU A 42 7.00 -12.56 17.81
C LEU A 42 6.11 -13.08 16.68
N ASP A 43 5.55 -14.29 16.81
CA ASP A 43 4.70 -14.89 15.78
C ASP A 43 3.43 -14.08 15.54
N LEU A 44 2.85 -13.52 16.59
CA LEU A 44 1.69 -12.63 16.48
C LEU A 44 2.03 -11.38 15.66
N TYR A 45 3.14 -10.72 15.99
CA TYR A 45 3.54 -9.49 15.30
C TYR A 45 3.90 -9.72 13.83
N ILE A 46 4.57 -10.82 13.51
CA ILE A 46 4.89 -11.18 12.13
C ILE A 46 3.60 -11.48 11.34
N ASN A 47 2.63 -12.15 11.94
CA ASN A 47 1.33 -12.37 11.32
C ASN A 47 0.57 -11.05 11.08
N LEU A 48 0.63 -10.10 12.02
CA LEU A 48 0.03 -8.77 11.85
C LEU A 48 0.71 -7.98 10.72
N VAL A 49 2.04 -8.10 10.57
CA VAL A 49 2.76 -7.50 9.43
C VAL A 49 2.26 -8.05 8.10
N ALA A 50 2.13 -9.38 7.99
CA ALA A 50 1.62 -10.02 6.78
C ALA A 50 0.16 -9.63 6.49
N PHE A 51 -0.68 -9.58 7.51
CA PHE A 51 -2.07 -9.14 7.40
C PHE A 51 -2.17 -7.70 6.89
N TYR A 52 -1.40 -6.80 7.49
CA TYR A 52 -1.39 -5.40 7.09
C TYR A 52 -0.86 -5.20 5.67
N LEU A 53 0.17 -5.96 5.27
CA LEU A 53 0.68 -5.98 3.91
C LEU A 53 -0.43 -6.32 2.90
N PHE A 54 -1.28 -7.29 3.21
CA PHE A 54 -2.39 -7.71 2.35
C PHE A 54 -3.51 -6.66 2.29
N ILE A 55 -3.77 -5.95 3.40
CA ILE A 55 -4.68 -4.79 3.41
C ILE A 55 -4.18 -3.71 2.44
N ILE A 56 -2.87 -3.38 2.45
CA ILE A 56 -2.31 -2.39 1.53
C ILE A 56 -2.45 -2.82 0.07
N ILE A 57 -2.21 -4.10 -0.25
CA ILE A 57 -2.39 -4.63 -1.60
C ILE A 57 -3.84 -4.46 -2.06
N SER A 58 -4.79 -4.78 -1.19
CA SER A 58 -6.22 -4.62 -1.47
C SER A 58 -6.59 -3.14 -1.67
N PHE A 59 -6.04 -2.24 -0.86
CA PHE A 59 -6.26 -0.80 -0.98
C PHE A 59 -5.73 -0.25 -2.31
N ILE A 60 -4.56 -0.69 -2.76
CA ILE A 60 -4.01 -0.30 -4.06
C ILE A 60 -4.90 -0.81 -5.20
N GLY A 61 -5.43 -2.02 -5.09
CA GLY A 61 -6.43 -2.55 -6.02
C GLY A 61 -7.68 -1.66 -6.11
N ALA A 62 -8.17 -1.15 -4.98
CA ALA A 62 -9.30 -0.23 -4.92
C ALA A 62 -9.01 1.10 -5.64
N VAL A 63 -7.77 1.59 -5.63
CA VAL A 63 -7.37 2.77 -6.42
C VAL A 63 -7.56 2.52 -7.92
N TYR A 64 -7.19 1.34 -8.42
CA TYR A 64 -7.42 1.00 -9.84
C TYR A 64 -8.90 0.90 -10.16
N TRP A 65 -9.69 0.34 -9.26
CA TRP A 65 -11.15 0.32 -9.38
C TRP A 65 -11.70 1.75 -9.53
N GLY A 66 -11.29 2.67 -8.68
CA GLY A 66 -11.67 4.09 -8.77
C GLY A 66 -11.31 4.72 -10.13
N ILE A 67 -10.11 4.44 -10.66
CA ILE A 67 -9.71 4.91 -11.99
C ILE A 67 -10.62 4.35 -13.08
N THR A 68 -11.01 3.07 -13.01
CA THR A 68 -11.87 2.45 -14.03
C THR A 68 -13.28 3.06 -14.07
N ILE A 69 -13.78 3.49 -12.92
CA ILE A 69 -15.09 4.16 -12.82
C ILE A 69 -15.05 5.55 -13.48
N THR A 70 -13.94 6.29 -13.30
CA THR A 70 -13.79 7.65 -13.83
C THR A 70 -13.45 7.69 -15.31
N LEU A 71 -12.83 6.64 -15.85
CA LEU A 71 -12.49 6.56 -17.26
C LEU A 71 -13.71 6.21 -18.11
N LYS A 72 -14.02 7.03 -19.14
CA LYS A 72 -15.07 6.72 -20.12
C LYS A 72 -14.75 5.48 -20.98
N LYS A 73 -13.48 5.13 -21.13
CA LYS A 73 -13.02 3.98 -21.90
C LYS A 73 -12.75 2.79 -20.98
N LYS A 74 -13.54 1.73 -21.14
CA LYS A 74 -13.35 0.48 -20.38
C LYS A 74 -11.99 -0.14 -20.70
N ASN A 75 -11.14 -0.30 -19.70
CA ASN A 75 -9.86 -1.01 -19.81
C ASN A 75 -9.93 -2.29 -18.98
N SER A 76 -10.15 -3.42 -19.66
CA SER A 76 -10.29 -4.74 -19.00
C SER A 76 -9.09 -5.09 -18.14
N LYS A 77 -7.87 -4.70 -18.53
CA LYS A 77 -6.65 -4.96 -17.74
C LYS A 77 -6.69 -4.25 -16.39
N LEU A 78 -7.14 -2.99 -16.35
CA LEU A 78 -7.30 -2.24 -15.09
C LEU A 78 -8.34 -2.88 -14.18
N ILE A 79 -9.48 -3.34 -14.75
CA ILE A 79 -10.54 -4.01 -13.98
C ILE A 79 -9.99 -5.30 -13.34
N ILE A 80 -9.29 -6.13 -14.11
CA ILE A 80 -8.70 -7.38 -13.61
C ILE A 80 -7.68 -7.07 -12.50
N PHE A 81 -6.76 -6.14 -12.74
CA PHE A 81 -5.74 -5.77 -11.74
C PHE A 81 -6.30 -5.06 -10.51
N SER A 82 -7.53 -4.55 -10.55
CA SER A 82 -8.18 -3.99 -9.36
C SER A 82 -8.68 -5.06 -8.39
N VAL A 83 -9.06 -6.23 -8.88
CA VAL A 83 -9.73 -7.26 -8.08
C VAL A 83 -8.84 -8.47 -7.80
N VAL A 84 -8.10 -8.94 -8.81
CA VAL A 84 -7.29 -10.17 -8.71
C VAL A 84 -6.27 -10.14 -7.56
N PRO A 85 -5.51 -9.06 -7.31
CA PRO A 85 -4.57 -9.05 -6.19
C PRO A 85 -5.26 -9.24 -4.84
N SER A 86 -6.40 -8.58 -4.61
CA SER A 86 -7.16 -8.68 -3.36
C SER A 86 -7.67 -10.10 -3.12
N ILE A 87 -8.22 -10.75 -4.14
CA ILE A 87 -8.69 -12.14 -4.04
C ILE A 87 -7.51 -13.06 -3.77
N THR A 88 -6.41 -12.91 -4.51
CA THR A 88 -5.24 -13.79 -4.38
C THR A 88 -4.63 -13.72 -2.99
N VAL A 89 -4.40 -12.50 -2.45
CA VAL A 89 -3.82 -12.36 -1.11
C VAL A 89 -4.77 -12.85 -0.02
N SER A 90 -6.09 -12.71 -0.20
CA SER A 90 -7.09 -13.24 0.73
C SER A 90 -7.05 -14.78 0.77
N ILE A 91 -6.96 -15.44 -0.38
CA ILE A 91 -6.81 -16.90 -0.47
C ILE A 91 -5.52 -17.33 0.22
N ILE A 92 -4.40 -16.68 -0.08
CA ILE A 92 -3.09 -17.00 0.51
C ILE A 92 -3.10 -16.79 2.03
N TYR A 93 -3.83 -15.79 2.52
CA TYR A 93 -3.93 -15.55 3.95
C TYR A 93 -4.67 -16.70 4.68
N ILE A 94 -5.72 -17.24 4.08
CA ILE A 94 -6.52 -18.34 4.63
C ILE A 94 -5.76 -19.67 4.57
N LEU A 95 -4.93 -19.86 3.55
CA LEU A 95 -4.15 -21.08 3.39
C LEU A 95 -3.12 -21.23 4.53
N ASN A 96 -2.94 -22.48 5.00
CA ASN A 96 -1.93 -22.80 6.03
C ASN A 96 -0.50 -22.86 5.41
N ILE A 97 -0.04 -21.72 4.90
CA ILE A 97 1.26 -21.55 4.27
C ILE A 97 2.21 -20.89 5.28
N PRO A 98 3.51 -21.25 5.27
CA PRO A 98 4.51 -20.59 6.12
C PRO A 98 4.47 -19.07 5.99
N ILE A 99 4.56 -18.37 7.12
CA ILE A 99 4.42 -16.91 7.19
C ILE A 99 5.43 -16.18 6.29
N ILE A 100 6.63 -16.72 6.16
CA ILE A 100 7.68 -16.19 5.28
C ILE A 100 7.20 -16.14 3.83
N LEU A 101 6.55 -17.20 3.34
CA LEU A 101 6.00 -17.24 1.97
C LEU A 101 4.86 -16.24 1.80
N LYS A 102 4.02 -16.04 2.82
CA LYS A 102 2.98 -14.99 2.80
C LYS A 102 3.58 -13.60 2.61
N ILE A 103 4.64 -13.29 3.35
CA ILE A 103 5.35 -12.00 3.25
C ILE A 103 6.01 -11.84 1.87
N PHE A 104 6.73 -12.86 1.39
CA PHE A 104 7.33 -12.82 0.05
C PHE A 104 6.29 -12.60 -1.05
N THR A 105 5.17 -13.29 -0.98
CA THR A 105 4.07 -13.11 -1.94
C THR A 105 3.51 -11.69 -1.89
N GLY A 106 3.32 -11.14 -0.69
CA GLY A 106 2.88 -9.76 -0.52
C GLY A 106 3.87 -8.76 -1.14
N ILE A 107 5.17 -8.91 -0.89
CA ILE A 107 6.22 -8.06 -1.48
C ILE A 107 6.22 -8.19 -3.01
N PHE A 108 6.08 -9.42 -3.53
CA PHE A 108 5.99 -9.66 -4.97
C PHE A 108 4.80 -8.93 -5.60
N PHE A 109 3.61 -9.02 -4.99
CA PHE A 109 2.42 -8.30 -5.47
C PHE A 109 2.60 -6.79 -5.42
N LEU A 110 3.15 -6.23 -4.34
CA LEU A 110 3.42 -4.78 -4.26
C LEU A 110 4.34 -4.28 -5.38
N ASN A 111 5.40 -5.03 -5.68
CA ASN A 111 6.30 -4.70 -6.77
C ASN A 111 5.62 -4.84 -8.14
N SER A 112 4.88 -5.92 -8.37
CA SER A 112 4.16 -6.16 -9.61
C SER A 112 3.13 -5.05 -9.88
N MET A 113 2.38 -4.65 -8.86
CA MET A 113 1.42 -3.54 -8.95
C MET A 113 2.12 -2.21 -9.26
N TYR A 114 3.29 -1.93 -8.67
CA TYR A 114 4.06 -0.73 -8.99
C TYR A 114 4.51 -0.70 -10.46
N PHE A 115 4.99 -1.83 -11.00
CA PHE A 115 5.35 -1.92 -12.43
C PHE A 115 4.14 -1.72 -13.33
N PHE A 116 3.01 -2.31 -12.94
CA PHE A 116 1.74 -2.12 -13.65
C PHE A 116 1.29 -0.66 -13.64
N GLU A 117 1.34 0.02 -12.50
CA GLU A 117 1.04 1.46 -12.36
C GLU A 117 1.89 2.29 -13.30
N LYS A 118 3.21 2.07 -13.30
CA LYS A 118 4.13 2.82 -14.14
C LYS A 118 3.85 2.63 -15.63
N ARG A 119 3.41 1.43 -16.04
CA ARG A 119 3.20 1.11 -17.47
C ARG A 119 1.81 1.51 -17.98
N TYR A 120 0.77 1.34 -17.18
CA TYR A 120 -0.61 1.45 -17.63
C TYR A 120 -1.39 2.60 -16.98
N CYS A 121 -0.96 3.08 -15.83
CA CYS A 121 -1.69 4.08 -15.05
C CYS A 121 -0.96 5.43 -14.94
N ALA A 122 0.27 5.56 -15.45
CA ALA A 122 1.09 6.76 -15.29
C ALA A 122 0.40 8.04 -15.76
N ASN A 123 -0.41 7.97 -16.83
CA ASN A 123 -1.14 9.11 -17.39
C ASN A 123 -2.39 9.51 -16.58
N PHE A 124 -2.86 8.64 -15.68
CA PHE A 124 -4.08 8.84 -14.90
C PHE A 124 -3.80 9.13 -13.43
N LEU A 125 -2.61 8.77 -12.97
CA LEU A 125 -2.19 8.96 -11.59
C LEU A 125 -1.43 10.29 -11.44
N PRO A 126 -1.71 11.07 -10.39
CA PRO A 126 -0.98 12.30 -10.15
C PRO A 126 0.49 12.02 -9.83
N ASN A 127 1.37 12.92 -10.25
CA ASN A 127 2.84 12.77 -10.08
C ASN A 127 3.27 12.55 -8.62
N TRP A 128 2.56 13.15 -7.66
CA TRP A 128 2.85 12.93 -6.25
C TRP A 128 2.61 11.49 -5.81
N TYR A 129 1.58 10.83 -6.35
CA TYR A 129 1.28 9.43 -6.03
C TYR A 129 2.39 8.50 -6.54
N LEU A 130 2.82 8.66 -7.78
CA LEU A 130 3.92 7.88 -8.35
C LEU A 130 5.22 8.10 -7.57
N LYS A 131 5.48 9.34 -7.12
CA LYS A 131 6.65 9.66 -6.28
C LYS A 131 6.54 8.99 -4.90
N LEU A 132 5.36 9.02 -4.27
CA LEU A 132 5.09 8.33 -3.01
C LEU A 132 5.36 6.83 -3.15
N ARG A 133 4.79 6.18 -4.15
CA ARG A 133 4.97 4.75 -4.44
C ARG A 133 6.44 4.39 -4.69
N LYS A 134 7.17 5.26 -5.40
CA LYS A 134 8.60 5.08 -5.63
C LYS A 134 9.41 5.13 -4.32
N ASN A 135 9.07 6.05 -3.43
CA ASN A 135 9.75 6.22 -2.14
C ASN A 135 9.44 5.06 -1.17
N LEU A 136 8.22 4.53 -1.23
CA LEU A 136 7.76 3.41 -0.39
C LEU A 136 8.12 2.03 -0.97
N LYS A 137 8.77 1.98 -2.14
CA LYS A 137 9.20 0.73 -2.74
C LYS A 137 10.24 0.04 -1.85
N ILE A 138 9.86 -1.07 -1.25
CA ILE A 138 10.74 -1.94 -0.47
C ILE A 138 11.79 -2.53 -1.43
N GLY A 139 13.07 -2.28 -1.18
CA GLY A 139 14.17 -2.90 -1.94
C GLY A 139 15.08 -1.95 -2.72
N ARG A 140 15.05 -0.63 -2.49
CA ARG A 140 16.18 0.23 -2.84
C ARG A 140 17.20 0.22 -1.71
N ALA A 141 18.11 -0.75 -1.75
CA ALA A 141 19.44 -0.51 -1.20
C ALA A 141 20.01 0.69 -1.97
N HIS A 142 20.37 1.75 -1.25
CA HIS A 142 21.23 2.78 -1.79
C HIS A 142 22.59 2.10 -2.07
N VAL A 143 22.87 1.86 -3.35
CA VAL A 143 24.21 1.72 -3.85
C VAL A 143 24.60 3.07 -4.39
#